data_1824b6632692404283e34d4af0d0b316
#
_entry.id   1824b6632692404283e34d4af0d0b316
#
_cell.length_a   1.000
_cell.length_b   1.000
_cell.length_c   1.000
_cell.angle_alpha   90.00
_cell.angle_beta   90.00
_cell.angle_gamma   90.00
#
_symmetry.space_group_name_H-M   'P 1'
#
loop_
_entity.id
_entity.type
_entity.pdbx_description
1 polymer ?
#
loop_
_entity_poly.entity_id
_entity_poly.type
_entity_poly.pdbx_seq_one_letter_code
_entity_poly.pdbx_strand_id
1 'polypeptide(L)'
;MSASVSTHVLDTARGAPASGVRVELARDGEVLGAAETDGDGRVPVLATGLEPGSYELVFWPPSPFFTRVELEVELGEGHHHIPLLISPYGCASYRGS
;
A
#
# COMPACT_ATOMS: atom_id res chain seq x y z
N MET A 1 -22.37 2.54 2.72
CA MET A 1 -21.40 2.85 1.68
C MET A 1 -20.03 2.51 2.21
N SER A 2 -19.21 1.86 1.42
CA SER A 2 -17.92 1.38 1.92
C SER A 2 -16.79 1.62 0.93
N ALA A 3 -15.56 1.60 1.46
CA ALA A 3 -14.35 1.69 0.69
C ALA A 3 -13.56 0.38 0.78
N SER A 4 -12.73 0.14 -0.21
CA SER A 4 -11.79 -0.98 -0.21
C SER A 4 -10.45 -0.53 -0.79
N VAL A 5 -9.39 -1.28 -0.48
CA VAL A 5 -8.02 -0.91 -0.84
C VAL A 5 -7.29 -2.11 -1.42
N SER A 6 -6.56 -1.88 -2.51
CA SER A 6 -5.55 -2.79 -3.04
C SER A 6 -4.25 -2.03 -3.25
N THR A 7 -3.15 -2.75 -3.38
CA THR A 7 -1.86 -2.15 -3.63
C THR A 7 -1.01 -3.01 -4.57
N HIS A 8 0.06 -2.41 -5.06
CA HIS A 8 1.03 -3.07 -5.94
C HIS A 8 2.38 -2.42 -5.68
N VAL A 9 3.38 -3.19 -5.29
CA VAL A 9 4.71 -2.67 -5.01
C VAL A 9 5.65 -3.06 -6.15
N LEU A 10 6.27 -2.04 -6.74
CA LEU A 10 7.16 -2.20 -7.89
C LEU A 10 8.55 -1.70 -7.52
N ASP A 11 9.56 -2.56 -7.72
CA ASP A 11 10.96 -2.22 -7.53
C ASP A 11 11.48 -1.63 -8.85
N THR A 12 11.60 -0.32 -8.91
CA THR A 12 11.97 0.38 -10.14
C THR A 12 13.46 0.25 -10.46
N ALA A 13 14.29 -0.08 -9.48
CA ALA A 13 15.72 -0.34 -9.74
C ALA A 13 15.89 -1.66 -10.48
N ARG A 14 15.09 -2.68 -10.14
CA ARG A 14 15.13 -3.98 -10.80
C ARG A 14 14.21 -4.07 -12.01
N GLY A 15 13.26 -3.14 -12.13
CA GLY A 15 12.23 -3.22 -13.16
C GLY A 15 11.30 -4.39 -12.98
N ALA A 16 10.99 -4.75 -11.73
CA ALA A 16 10.23 -5.95 -11.41
C ALA A 16 9.32 -5.71 -10.20
N PRO A 17 8.25 -6.50 -10.05
CA PRO A 17 7.42 -6.41 -8.85
C PRO A 17 8.21 -6.87 -7.61
N ALA A 18 7.87 -6.30 -6.46
CA ALA A 18 8.47 -6.64 -5.18
C ALA A 18 7.52 -7.55 -4.40
N SER A 19 7.88 -8.81 -4.25
CA SER A 19 7.10 -9.78 -3.48
C SER A 19 7.53 -9.80 -2.01
N GLY A 20 6.63 -10.25 -1.13
CA GLY A 20 6.92 -10.40 0.29
C GLY A 20 7.04 -9.09 1.05
N VAL A 21 6.54 -7.99 0.50
CA VAL A 21 6.55 -6.69 1.18
C VAL A 21 5.34 -6.61 2.11
N ARG A 22 5.61 -6.35 3.39
CA ARG A 22 4.53 -6.18 4.34
C ARG A 22 3.83 -4.85 4.11
N VAL A 23 2.51 -4.89 4.13
CA VAL A 23 1.65 -3.71 3.97
C VAL A 23 0.56 -3.76 5.03
N GLU A 24 0.26 -2.61 5.63
CA GLU A 24 -0.84 -2.48 6.59
C GLU A 24 -1.67 -1.25 6.28
N LEU A 25 -2.97 -1.37 6.53
CA LEU A 25 -3.87 -0.23 6.54
C LEU A 25 -4.35 -0.03 7.97
N ALA A 26 -4.23 1.20 8.49
CA ALA A 26 -4.58 1.51 9.86
C ALA A 26 -5.41 2.79 9.95
N ARG A 27 -6.13 2.93 11.05
CA ARG A 27 -6.87 4.15 11.39
C ARG A 27 -6.84 4.30 12.90
N ASP A 28 -6.43 5.49 13.36
CA ASP A 28 -6.38 5.82 14.79
C ASP A 28 -5.61 4.77 15.62
N GLY A 29 -4.50 4.27 15.05
CA GLY A 29 -3.66 3.28 15.71
C GLY A 29 -4.16 1.85 15.61
N GLU A 30 -5.30 1.60 14.99
CA GLU A 30 -5.85 0.27 14.81
C GLU A 30 -5.54 -0.25 13.40
N VAL A 31 -4.94 -1.43 13.31
CA VAL A 31 -4.68 -2.09 12.03
C VAL A 31 -5.96 -2.76 11.54
N LEU A 32 -6.43 -2.33 10.38
CA LEU A 32 -7.68 -2.81 9.78
C LEU A 32 -7.45 -3.83 8.67
N GLY A 33 -6.24 -3.92 8.17
CA GLY A 33 -5.85 -4.91 7.17
C GLY A 33 -4.35 -5.03 7.14
N ALA A 34 -3.84 -6.23 6.92
CA ALA A 34 -2.42 -6.50 6.85
C ALA A 34 -2.18 -7.69 5.92
N ALA A 35 -1.13 -7.59 5.10
CA ALA A 35 -0.77 -8.66 4.17
C ALA A 35 0.67 -8.46 3.71
N GLU A 36 1.19 -9.46 3.01
CA GLU A 36 2.43 -9.35 2.25
C GLU A 36 2.09 -9.41 0.77
N THR A 37 2.85 -8.68 -0.05
CA THR A 37 2.66 -8.73 -1.50
C THR A 37 2.94 -10.13 -2.02
N ASP A 38 2.18 -10.53 -3.03
CA ASP A 38 2.33 -11.83 -3.68
C ASP A 38 3.48 -11.82 -4.71
N GLY A 39 3.60 -12.89 -5.49
CA GLY A 39 4.65 -13.02 -6.50
C GLY A 39 4.63 -11.94 -7.57
N ASP A 40 3.48 -11.30 -7.78
CA ASP A 40 3.32 -10.18 -8.72
C ASP A 40 3.46 -8.83 -8.02
N GLY A 41 3.86 -8.81 -6.77
CA GLY A 41 3.98 -7.59 -5.98
C GLY A 41 2.63 -7.00 -5.57
N ARG A 42 1.56 -7.77 -5.61
CA ARG A 42 0.21 -7.26 -5.38
C ARG A 42 -0.36 -7.71 -4.04
N VAL A 43 -1.22 -6.86 -3.48
CA VAL A 43 -2.20 -7.23 -2.47
C VAL A 43 -3.55 -6.88 -3.07
N PRO A 44 -4.24 -7.83 -3.70
CA PRO A 44 -5.50 -7.54 -4.42
C PRO A 44 -6.60 -7.02 -3.52
N VAL A 45 -6.63 -7.47 -2.27
CA VAL A 45 -7.59 -6.99 -1.28
C VAL A 45 -6.88 -6.84 0.05
N LEU A 46 -6.51 -5.61 0.40
CA LEU A 46 -5.90 -5.31 1.69
C LEU A 46 -6.97 -5.13 2.76
N ALA A 47 -8.03 -4.42 2.44
CA ALA A 47 -9.16 -4.21 3.34
C ALA A 47 -10.42 -3.90 2.55
N THR A 48 -11.57 -4.26 3.13
CA THR A 48 -12.90 -3.98 2.56
C THR A 48 -13.84 -3.50 3.65
N GLY A 49 -15.00 -3.01 3.26
CA GLY A 49 -16.02 -2.61 4.22
C GLY A 49 -15.60 -1.43 5.08
N LEU A 50 -14.73 -0.58 4.57
CA LEU A 50 -14.21 0.56 5.31
C LEU A 50 -15.16 1.74 5.22
N GLU A 51 -15.33 2.48 6.33
CA GLU A 51 -16.03 3.75 6.29
C GLU A 51 -15.17 4.76 5.52
N PRO A 52 -15.77 5.63 4.69
CA PRO A 52 -15.02 6.73 4.09
C PRO A 52 -14.34 7.60 5.15
N GLY A 53 -13.12 8.04 4.88
CA GLY A 53 -12.35 8.86 5.81
C GLY A 53 -10.85 8.74 5.58
N SER A 54 -10.09 9.24 6.55
CA SER A 54 -8.64 9.24 6.51
C SER A 54 -8.06 7.95 7.09
N TYR A 55 -7.08 7.40 6.39
CA TYR A 55 -6.40 6.17 6.78
C TYR A 55 -4.90 6.32 6.57
N GLU A 56 -4.13 5.44 7.22
CA GLU A 56 -2.69 5.34 7.04
C GLU A 56 -2.37 4.04 6.33
N LEU A 57 -1.69 4.13 5.21
CA LEU A 57 -1.22 2.99 4.45
C LEU A 57 0.29 2.89 4.66
N VAL A 58 0.74 1.77 5.22
CA VAL A 58 2.13 1.61 5.67
C VAL A 58 2.76 0.43 4.95
N PHE A 59 3.96 0.66 4.42
CA PHE A 59 4.77 -0.34 3.74
C PHE A 59 6.11 -0.51 4.43
N TRP A 60 6.62 -1.74 4.44
CA TRP A 60 8.01 -2.03 4.82
C TRP A 60 8.74 -2.50 3.55
N PRO A 61 9.21 -1.56 2.71
CA PRO A 61 9.72 -1.88 1.38
C PRO A 61 11.15 -2.42 1.41
N PRO A 62 11.57 -3.11 0.34
CA PRO A 62 12.95 -3.59 0.22
C PRO A 62 13.89 -2.43 -0.17
N SER A 63 14.22 -1.60 0.79
CA SER A 63 15.07 -0.43 0.58
C SER A 63 16.17 -0.39 1.62
N PRO A 64 17.41 -0.02 1.24
CA PRO A 64 18.47 0.18 2.21
C PRO A 64 18.33 1.49 2.98
N PHE A 65 17.43 2.36 2.56
CA PHE A 65 17.24 3.69 3.14
C PHE A 65 15.89 3.86 3.80
N PHE A 66 14.81 3.52 3.11
CA PHE A 66 13.46 3.64 3.68
C PHE A 66 13.14 2.39 4.48
N THR A 67 13.16 2.52 5.80
CA THR A 67 12.73 1.42 6.68
C THR A 67 11.23 1.19 6.57
N ARG A 68 10.47 2.28 6.42
CA ARG A 68 9.03 2.27 6.41
C ARG A 68 8.53 3.45 5.58
N VAL A 69 7.50 3.24 4.78
CA VAL A 69 6.82 4.32 4.05
C VAL A 69 5.39 4.39 4.56
N GLU A 70 5.00 5.52 5.07
CA GLU A 70 3.65 5.74 5.59
C GLU A 70 2.97 6.82 4.76
N LEU A 71 1.79 6.51 4.24
CA LEU A 71 0.99 7.44 3.46
C LEU A 71 -0.32 7.68 4.19
N GLU A 72 -0.65 8.96 4.41
CA GLU A 72 -1.98 9.31 4.87
C GLU A 72 -2.85 9.53 3.65
N VAL A 73 -3.97 8.81 3.56
CA VAL A 73 -4.82 8.82 2.39
C VAL A 73 -6.28 9.07 2.79
N GLU A 74 -6.98 9.79 1.95
CA GLU A 74 -8.42 10.02 2.11
C GLU A 74 -9.16 9.05 1.21
N LEU A 75 -9.95 8.15 1.80
CA LEU A 75 -10.70 7.16 1.05
C LEU A 75 -12.18 7.55 1.02
N GLY A 76 -12.65 7.84 -0.18
CA GLY A 76 -14.08 7.97 -0.44
C GLY A 76 -14.71 6.61 -0.65
N GLU A 77 -15.97 6.59 -1.04
CA GLU A 77 -16.68 5.37 -1.40
C GLU A 77 -16.02 4.70 -2.62
N GLY A 78 -16.00 3.38 -2.63
CA GLY A 78 -15.52 2.58 -3.76
C GLY A 78 -14.15 1.97 -3.53
N HIS A 79 -13.59 1.41 -4.60
CA HIS A 79 -12.30 0.75 -4.56
C HIS A 79 -11.17 1.72 -4.87
N HIS A 80 -10.10 1.64 -4.08
CA HIS A 80 -8.91 2.47 -4.24
C HIS A 80 -7.68 1.59 -4.44
N HIS A 81 -7.03 1.75 -5.57
CA HIS A 81 -5.76 1.08 -5.86
C HIS A 81 -4.63 2.08 -5.62
N ILE A 82 -3.74 1.78 -4.67
CA ILE A 82 -2.68 2.68 -4.25
C ILE A 82 -1.34 1.97 -4.40
N PRO A 83 -0.68 2.08 -5.56
CA PRO A 83 0.61 1.43 -5.79
C PRO A 83 1.75 2.21 -5.14
N LEU A 84 2.86 1.49 -4.88
CA LEU A 84 4.11 2.07 -4.41
C LEU A 84 5.21 1.70 -5.38
N LEU A 85 5.90 2.70 -5.91
CA LEU A 85 7.13 2.51 -6.68
C LEU A 85 8.29 2.78 -5.74
N ILE A 86 9.17 1.81 -5.62
CA ILE A 86 10.31 1.89 -4.70
C ILE A 86 11.63 1.73 -5.46
N SER A 87 12.59 2.56 -5.15
CA SER A 87 13.97 2.43 -5.57
C SER A 87 14.84 2.51 -4.33
N PRO A 88 16.17 2.26 -4.41
CA PRO A 88 16.99 2.26 -3.20
C PRO A 88 16.86 3.52 -2.34
N TYR A 89 16.73 4.68 -2.96
CA TYR A 89 16.71 5.95 -2.24
C TYR A 89 15.53 6.85 -2.60
N GLY A 90 14.54 6.32 -3.28
CA GLY A 90 13.37 7.10 -3.67
C GLY A 90 12.11 6.26 -3.65
N CYS A 91 10.97 6.93 -3.51
CA CYS A 91 9.69 6.26 -3.64
C CYS A 91 8.65 7.23 -4.19
N ALA A 92 7.62 6.67 -4.79
CA ALA A 92 6.50 7.43 -5.30
C ALA A 92 5.22 6.60 -5.15
N SER A 93 4.12 7.30 -4.97
CA SER A 93 2.81 6.67 -4.91
C SER A 93 1.82 7.54 -5.66
N TYR A 94 0.74 6.94 -6.09
CA TYR A 94 -0.32 7.66 -6.78
C TYR A 94 -1.63 6.89 -6.61
N ARG A 95 -2.73 7.55 -6.93
CA ARG A 95 -4.02 6.89 -6.95
C ARG A 95 -4.20 6.20 -8.30
N GLY A 96 -4.25 4.89 -8.29
CA GLY A 96 -4.56 4.08 -9.46
C GLY A 96 -6.03 4.19 -9.85
N SER A 97 -6.33 3.87 -11.07
CA SER A 97 -7.70 3.88 -11.57
C SER A 97 -8.35 2.51 -11.51
#